data_156143daa3db9d580cd3374cc33a4c91
#
_entry.id   156143daa3db9d580cd3374cc33a4c91
#
_cell.length_a   1.000
_cell.length_b   1.000
_cell.length_c   1.000
_cell.angle_alpha   90.00
_cell.angle_beta   90.00
_cell.angle_gamma   90.00
#
_symmetry.space_group_name_H-M   'P 1'
#
loop_
_entity.id
_entity.type
_entity.pdbx_description
1 polymer ?
#
loop_
_entity_poly.entity_id
_entity_poly.type
_entity_poly.pdbx_seq_one_letter_code
_entity_poly.pdbx_strand_id
1 'polypeptide(L)'
;VRVVVFGATGYIGRFVVKELVERGYQVIAFARERSGVGGRQSRDEVIADFPGAEVRFGDVTDPASIAAEAFDQPTDVVVSCLASRTGGRKDAWAIDHAATLNTYEQGRAAGAAHFVLLSAICVQKPLLEFQKAKLAFEAVLQADEEMTHSIVRPTAFFKSLGGQVESCRKGGPYAVSYTHLTLPTNSGV
;
A
#
# COMPACT_ATOMS: atom_id res chain seq x y z
N VAL A 1 17.51 -7.37 -9.35
CA VAL A 1 16.13 -7.69 -8.93
C VAL A 1 15.21 -6.59 -9.43
N ARG A 2 14.15 -6.96 -10.16
CA ARG A 2 13.14 -6.06 -10.70
C ARG A 2 11.91 -6.06 -9.79
N VAL A 3 11.49 -4.88 -9.34
CA VAL A 3 10.40 -4.70 -8.38
C VAL A 3 9.33 -3.78 -8.95
N VAL A 4 8.08 -4.22 -8.94
CA VAL A 4 6.94 -3.37 -9.29
C VAL A 4 6.23 -2.94 -8.01
N VAL A 5 6.03 -1.62 -7.83
CA VAL A 5 5.39 -1.03 -6.66
C VAL A 5 4.05 -0.42 -7.05
N PHE A 6 2.95 -1.03 -6.62
CA PHE A 6 1.60 -0.48 -6.74
C PHE A 6 1.26 0.40 -5.55
N GLY A 7 0.55 1.50 -5.79
CA GLY A 7 0.32 2.51 -4.76
C GLY A 7 1.54 3.38 -4.47
N ALA A 8 2.47 3.48 -5.42
CA ALA A 8 3.73 4.23 -5.32
C ALA A 8 3.53 5.70 -4.90
N THR A 9 2.50 6.37 -5.42
CA THR A 9 2.19 7.78 -5.10
C THR A 9 1.54 7.99 -3.73
N GLY A 10 1.24 6.90 -3.01
CA GLY A 10 0.72 6.93 -1.64
C GLY A 10 1.77 7.36 -0.62
N TYR A 11 1.31 7.65 0.62
CA TYR A 11 2.20 8.11 1.69
C TYR A 11 3.34 7.13 1.97
N ILE A 12 3.07 5.84 2.10
CA ILE A 12 4.11 4.83 2.33
C ILE A 12 4.80 4.43 1.02
N GLY A 13 4.04 4.28 -0.07
CA GLY A 13 4.58 3.82 -1.35
C GLY A 13 5.76 4.65 -1.85
N ARG A 14 5.72 5.99 -1.67
CA ARG A 14 6.82 6.87 -2.06
C ARG A 14 8.13 6.58 -1.31
N PHE A 15 8.05 6.25 -0.02
CA PHE A 15 9.23 5.88 0.76
C PHE A 15 9.73 4.49 0.36
N VAL A 16 8.83 3.56 0.03
CA VAL A 16 9.19 2.23 -0.46
C VAL A 16 9.93 2.35 -1.79
N VAL A 17 9.42 3.11 -2.76
CA VAL A 17 10.10 3.33 -4.04
C VAL A 17 11.48 3.94 -3.83
N LYS A 18 11.57 5.01 -3.04
CA LYS A 18 12.85 5.68 -2.74
C LYS A 18 13.87 4.71 -2.16
N GLU A 19 13.50 3.97 -1.12
CA GLU A 19 14.38 3.02 -0.44
C GLU A 19 14.86 1.89 -1.38
N LEU A 20 13.96 1.36 -2.22
CA LEU A 20 14.30 0.34 -3.20
C LEU A 20 15.29 0.86 -4.24
N VAL A 21 15.10 2.08 -4.75
CA VAL A 21 16.04 2.73 -5.67
C VAL A 21 17.41 2.95 -5.02
N GLU A 22 17.45 3.46 -3.78
CA GLU A 22 18.68 3.68 -3.02
C GLU A 22 19.46 2.37 -2.78
N ARG A 23 18.76 1.24 -2.67
CA ARG A 23 19.36 -0.10 -2.56
C ARG A 23 19.79 -0.70 -3.90
N GLY A 24 19.60 0.00 -5.02
CA GLY A 24 20.02 -0.44 -6.34
C GLY A 24 19.09 -1.44 -7.02
N TYR A 25 17.82 -1.55 -6.60
CA TYR A 25 16.82 -2.34 -7.30
C TYR A 25 16.34 -1.64 -8.56
N GLN A 26 15.95 -2.41 -9.57
CA GLN A 26 15.25 -1.89 -10.74
C GLN A 26 13.76 -1.72 -10.37
N VAL A 27 13.33 -0.49 -10.17
CA VAL A 27 12.01 -0.19 -9.61
C VAL A 27 11.09 0.37 -10.68
N ILE A 28 9.89 -0.22 -10.79
CA ILE A 28 8.75 0.33 -11.52
C ILE A 28 7.77 0.89 -10.51
N ALA A 29 7.55 2.20 -10.55
CA ALA A 29 6.55 2.90 -9.77
C ALA A 29 5.25 2.99 -10.56
N PHE A 30 4.27 2.13 -10.26
CA PHE A 30 2.99 2.14 -10.97
C PHE A 30 2.05 3.18 -10.39
N ALA A 31 1.58 4.08 -11.23
CA ALA A 31 0.77 5.24 -10.86
C ALA A 31 -0.47 5.36 -11.76
N ARG A 32 -1.47 6.11 -11.28
CA ARG A 32 -2.63 6.48 -12.10
C ARG A 32 -2.29 7.69 -12.95
N GLU A 33 -2.97 7.86 -14.09
CA GLU A 33 -2.85 9.03 -14.98
C GLU A 33 -3.00 10.36 -14.23
N ARG A 34 -3.88 10.37 -13.22
CA ARG A 34 -4.04 11.49 -12.29
C ARG A 34 -3.83 11.02 -10.87
N SER A 35 -2.76 11.44 -10.26
CA SER A 35 -2.32 11.03 -8.93
C SER A 35 -2.46 12.15 -7.90
N GLY A 36 -2.03 11.90 -6.68
CA GLY A 36 -2.09 12.85 -5.57
C GLY A 36 -3.49 13.05 -4.99
N VAL A 37 -3.60 14.00 -4.06
CA VAL A 37 -4.86 14.37 -3.42
C VAL A 37 -5.79 15.03 -4.42
N GLY A 38 -6.96 14.42 -4.66
CA GLY A 38 -7.94 14.93 -5.63
C GLY A 38 -7.53 14.77 -7.10
N GLY A 39 -6.50 13.96 -7.42
CA GLY A 39 -6.06 13.73 -8.80
C GLY A 39 -5.40 14.96 -9.44
N ARG A 40 -4.74 15.80 -8.65
CA ARG A 40 -4.19 17.09 -9.10
C ARG A 40 -2.79 16.99 -9.70
N GLN A 41 -2.04 15.92 -9.43
CA GLN A 41 -0.70 15.73 -9.99
C GLN A 41 -0.78 15.25 -11.45
N SER A 42 -0.04 15.91 -12.32
CA SER A 42 0.20 15.51 -13.71
C SER A 42 1.17 14.34 -13.79
N ARG A 43 1.32 13.74 -14.98
CA ARG A 43 2.32 12.67 -15.24
C ARG A 43 3.74 13.17 -14.98
N ASP A 44 4.10 14.35 -15.46
CA ASP A 44 5.44 14.91 -15.32
C ASP A 44 5.81 15.16 -13.85
N GLU A 45 4.86 15.67 -13.06
CA GLU A 45 5.06 15.84 -11.62
C GLU A 45 5.24 14.50 -10.89
N VAL A 46 4.49 13.46 -11.29
CA VAL A 46 4.66 12.12 -10.73
C VAL A 46 6.02 11.54 -11.11
N ILE A 47 6.46 11.70 -12.36
CA ILE A 47 7.79 11.24 -12.80
C ILE A 47 8.90 11.94 -12.00
N ALA A 48 8.77 13.25 -11.79
CA ALA A 48 9.74 14.04 -11.03
C ALA A 48 9.82 13.62 -9.54
N ASP A 49 8.74 13.06 -8.98
CA ASP A 49 8.70 12.56 -7.59
C ASP A 49 9.51 11.27 -7.39
N PHE A 50 9.88 10.55 -8.47
CA PHE A 50 10.52 9.24 -8.40
C PHE A 50 11.85 9.16 -9.19
N PRO A 51 12.86 9.97 -8.86
CA PRO A 51 14.15 9.92 -9.52
C PRO A 51 14.78 8.51 -9.33
N GLY A 52 15.25 7.94 -10.44
CA GLY A 52 15.86 6.61 -10.45
C GLY A 52 14.89 5.43 -10.54
N ALA A 53 13.59 5.64 -10.46
CA ALA A 53 12.59 4.64 -10.78
C ALA A 53 11.97 4.88 -12.17
N GLU A 54 11.54 3.80 -12.81
CA GLU A 54 10.70 3.89 -14.01
C GLU A 54 9.25 4.10 -13.59
N VAL A 55 8.63 5.20 -14.00
CA VAL A 55 7.22 5.48 -13.69
C VAL A 55 6.34 5.01 -14.84
N ARG A 56 5.36 4.17 -14.53
CA ARG A 56 4.38 3.68 -15.48
C ARG A 56 2.97 4.01 -15.03
N PHE A 57 2.09 4.24 -15.99
CA PHE A 57 0.74 4.73 -15.74
C PHE A 57 -0.30 3.75 -16.22
N GLY A 58 -1.29 3.48 -15.35
CA GLY A 58 -2.40 2.60 -15.67
C GLY A 58 -3.44 2.56 -14.56
N ASP A 59 -4.40 1.65 -14.70
CA ASP A 59 -5.49 1.45 -13.76
C ASP A 59 -5.37 0.10 -13.04
N VAL A 60 -5.23 0.12 -11.73
CA VAL A 60 -5.16 -1.10 -10.89
C VAL A 60 -6.48 -1.87 -10.82
N THR A 61 -7.57 -1.26 -11.25
CA THR A 61 -8.88 -1.93 -11.30
C THR A 61 -9.10 -2.69 -12.62
N ASP A 62 -8.21 -2.49 -13.60
CA ASP A 62 -8.22 -3.20 -14.88
C ASP A 62 -7.00 -4.14 -14.98
N PRO A 63 -7.20 -5.47 -14.94
CA PRO A 63 -6.12 -6.44 -15.10
C PRO A 63 -5.35 -6.30 -16.40
N ALA A 64 -6.02 -5.94 -17.50
CA ALA A 64 -5.37 -5.77 -18.80
C ALA A 64 -4.41 -4.55 -18.79
N SER A 65 -4.82 -3.45 -18.14
CA SER A 65 -3.96 -2.29 -17.94
C SER A 65 -2.72 -2.63 -17.10
N ILE A 66 -2.90 -3.42 -16.04
CA ILE A 66 -1.76 -3.87 -15.21
C ILE A 66 -0.80 -4.74 -16.03
N ALA A 67 -1.33 -5.73 -16.78
CA ALA A 67 -0.50 -6.63 -17.58
C ALA A 67 0.32 -5.87 -18.63
N ALA A 68 -0.31 -4.94 -19.35
CA ALA A 68 0.32 -4.17 -20.41
C ALA A 68 1.36 -3.18 -19.91
N GLU A 69 1.04 -2.47 -18.81
CA GLU A 69 1.82 -1.32 -18.38
C GLU A 69 2.82 -1.65 -17.25
N ALA A 70 2.51 -2.64 -16.39
CA ALA A 70 3.39 -2.97 -15.28
C ALA A 70 4.36 -4.12 -15.60
N PHE A 71 3.97 -5.06 -16.47
CA PHE A 71 4.63 -6.35 -16.64
C PHE A 71 5.05 -6.66 -18.08
N ASP A 72 5.68 -5.69 -18.74
CA ASP A 72 6.27 -5.88 -20.10
C ASP A 72 7.51 -6.79 -20.10
N GLN A 73 8.10 -7.03 -18.93
CA GLN A 73 9.26 -7.89 -18.72
C GLN A 73 9.07 -8.72 -17.45
N PRO A 74 9.78 -9.86 -17.31
CA PRO A 74 9.75 -10.66 -16.09
C PRO A 74 10.05 -9.81 -14.85
N THR A 75 9.28 -10.05 -13.79
CA THR A 75 9.38 -9.31 -12.53
C THR A 75 9.69 -10.28 -11.40
N ASP A 76 10.60 -9.93 -10.50
CA ASP A 76 10.97 -10.79 -9.37
C ASP A 76 10.04 -10.57 -8.18
N VAL A 77 9.66 -9.31 -7.89
CA VAL A 77 8.90 -8.94 -6.69
C VAL A 77 7.80 -7.95 -7.02
N VAL A 78 6.63 -8.18 -6.46
CA VAL A 78 5.51 -7.23 -6.46
C VAL A 78 5.31 -6.67 -5.06
N VAL A 79 5.21 -5.35 -4.94
CA VAL A 79 4.90 -4.66 -3.69
C VAL A 79 3.58 -3.91 -3.84
N SER A 80 2.58 -4.25 -3.02
CA SER A 80 1.31 -3.55 -2.98
C SER A 80 1.20 -2.66 -1.74
N CYS A 81 1.22 -1.36 -1.98
CA CYS A 81 0.91 -0.30 -1.01
C CYS A 81 -0.47 0.31 -1.26
N LEU A 82 -1.36 -0.43 -1.95
CA LEU A 82 -2.71 0.02 -2.25
C LEU A 82 -3.53 0.18 -0.97
N ALA A 83 -4.32 1.23 -0.93
CA ALA A 83 -5.29 1.47 0.13
C ALA A 83 -6.48 2.28 -0.41
N SER A 84 -7.68 1.93 0.03
CA SER A 84 -8.89 2.70 -0.23
C SER A 84 -8.79 4.10 0.37
N ARG A 85 -9.41 5.08 -0.28
CA ARG A 85 -9.38 6.47 0.19
C ARG A 85 -10.37 6.73 1.31
N THR A 86 -11.56 6.18 1.18
CA THR A 86 -12.67 6.44 2.11
C THR A 86 -12.81 5.36 3.17
N GLY A 87 -12.29 4.16 2.91
CA GLY A 87 -12.51 2.98 3.75
C GLY A 87 -13.96 2.48 3.75
N GLY A 88 -14.86 3.13 2.99
CA GLY A 88 -16.24 2.70 2.81
C GLY A 88 -16.33 1.38 2.06
N ARG A 89 -17.43 0.64 2.24
CA ARG A 89 -17.58 -0.73 1.75
C ARG A 89 -17.20 -0.90 0.27
N LYS A 90 -17.78 -0.08 -0.61
CA LYS A 90 -17.53 -0.19 -2.05
C LYS A 90 -16.06 0.07 -2.40
N ASP A 91 -15.49 1.13 -1.85
CA ASP A 91 -14.09 1.54 -2.10
C ASP A 91 -13.10 0.53 -1.51
N ALA A 92 -13.34 0.07 -0.29
CA ALA A 92 -12.52 -0.92 0.39
C ALA A 92 -12.43 -2.24 -0.41
N TRP A 93 -13.56 -2.82 -0.78
CA TRP A 93 -13.56 -4.07 -1.55
C TRP A 93 -13.02 -3.90 -2.96
N ALA A 94 -13.21 -2.74 -3.60
CA ALA A 94 -12.66 -2.47 -4.91
C ALA A 94 -11.13 -2.30 -4.89
N ILE A 95 -10.57 -1.65 -3.86
CA ILE A 95 -9.14 -1.32 -3.84
C ILE A 95 -8.33 -2.24 -2.92
N ASP A 96 -8.75 -2.39 -1.65
CA ASP A 96 -7.97 -3.18 -0.68
C ASP A 96 -8.05 -4.69 -0.97
N HIS A 97 -9.07 -5.15 -1.70
CA HIS A 97 -9.20 -6.54 -2.13
C HIS A 97 -9.03 -6.70 -3.65
N ALA A 98 -10.01 -6.30 -4.46
CA ALA A 98 -10.06 -6.65 -5.88
C ALA A 98 -8.87 -6.08 -6.68
N ALA A 99 -8.55 -4.80 -6.55
CA ALA A 99 -7.40 -4.22 -7.24
C ALA A 99 -6.08 -4.83 -6.76
N THR A 100 -5.96 -5.13 -5.45
CA THR A 100 -4.78 -5.81 -4.90
C THR A 100 -4.67 -7.24 -5.43
N LEU A 101 -5.79 -7.95 -5.57
CA LEU A 101 -5.83 -9.28 -6.20
C LEU A 101 -5.39 -9.21 -7.67
N ASN A 102 -5.85 -8.21 -8.44
CA ASN A 102 -5.39 -8.03 -9.82
C ASN A 102 -3.87 -7.87 -9.88
N THR A 103 -3.26 -7.08 -8.97
CA THR A 103 -1.80 -6.90 -8.97
C THR A 103 -1.05 -8.19 -8.65
N TYR A 104 -1.62 -9.01 -7.78
CA TYR A 104 -1.08 -10.32 -7.42
C TYR A 104 -1.17 -11.31 -8.59
N GLU A 105 -2.34 -11.45 -9.21
CA GLU A 105 -2.56 -12.39 -10.32
C GLU A 105 -1.69 -12.03 -11.53
N GLN A 106 -1.63 -10.75 -11.91
CA GLN A 106 -0.80 -10.30 -13.02
C GLN A 106 0.70 -10.42 -12.70
N GLY A 107 1.12 -10.12 -11.47
CA GLY A 107 2.50 -10.32 -11.02
C GLY A 107 2.92 -11.79 -11.07
N ARG A 108 2.05 -12.71 -10.63
CA ARG A 108 2.27 -14.15 -10.72
C ARG A 108 2.38 -14.61 -12.18
N ALA A 109 1.51 -14.13 -13.05
CA ALA A 109 1.57 -14.43 -14.48
C ALA A 109 2.85 -13.90 -15.15
N ALA A 110 3.43 -12.81 -14.64
CA ALA A 110 4.70 -12.24 -15.08
C ALA A 110 5.94 -12.90 -14.44
N GLY A 111 5.76 -13.97 -13.67
CA GLY A 111 6.83 -14.76 -13.07
C GLY A 111 7.36 -14.22 -11.74
N ALA A 112 6.64 -13.32 -11.06
CA ALA A 112 7.06 -12.83 -9.75
C ALA A 112 7.11 -13.99 -8.73
N ALA A 113 8.24 -14.08 -8.03
CA ALA A 113 8.47 -15.11 -7.01
C ALA A 113 8.07 -14.67 -5.60
N HIS A 114 7.87 -13.37 -5.40
CA HIS A 114 7.54 -12.83 -4.08
C HIS A 114 6.55 -11.68 -4.14
N PHE A 115 5.58 -11.67 -3.21
CA PHE A 115 4.61 -10.60 -3.05
C PHE A 115 4.71 -9.96 -1.68
N VAL A 116 4.82 -8.64 -1.62
CA VAL A 116 4.84 -7.87 -0.38
C VAL A 116 3.56 -7.06 -0.24
N LEU A 117 2.80 -7.33 0.81
CA LEU A 117 1.55 -6.63 1.10
C LEU A 117 1.72 -5.62 2.24
N LEU A 118 1.38 -4.38 2.00
CA LEU A 118 1.15 -3.40 3.07
C LEU A 118 -0.29 -3.56 3.59
N SER A 119 -0.43 -4.30 4.67
CA SER A 119 -1.70 -4.48 5.39
C SER A 119 -1.84 -3.46 6.53
N ALA A 120 -2.45 -3.81 7.64
CA ALA A 120 -2.61 -2.98 8.84
C ALA A 120 -2.74 -3.84 10.09
N ILE A 121 -2.22 -3.39 11.23
CA ILE A 121 -2.35 -4.12 12.50
C ILE A 121 -3.80 -4.35 12.92
N CYS A 122 -4.69 -3.41 12.58
CA CYS A 122 -6.10 -3.45 12.96
C CYS A 122 -6.93 -4.55 12.28
N VAL A 123 -6.37 -5.27 11.29
CA VAL A 123 -7.05 -6.44 10.67
C VAL A 123 -7.19 -7.62 11.64
N GLN A 124 -6.45 -7.63 12.75
CA GLN A 124 -6.58 -8.66 13.79
C GLN A 124 -7.97 -8.70 14.44
N LYS A 125 -8.68 -7.55 14.46
CA LYS A 125 -10.07 -7.42 14.89
C LYS A 125 -10.86 -6.59 13.89
N PRO A 126 -11.26 -7.19 12.76
CA PRO A 126 -11.78 -6.43 11.62
C PRO A 126 -13.21 -5.94 11.88
N LEU A 127 -13.34 -4.69 12.30
CA LEU A 127 -14.61 -4.01 12.50
C LEU A 127 -15.04 -3.23 11.25
N LEU A 128 -14.08 -2.62 10.55
CA LEU A 128 -14.30 -1.77 9.38
C LEU A 128 -14.16 -2.56 8.09
N GLU A 129 -14.80 -2.11 7.02
CA GLU A 129 -14.82 -2.82 5.75
C GLU A 129 -13.44 -2.95 5.11
N PHE A 130 -12.59 -1.91 5.19
CA PHE A 130 -11.22 -2.01 4.66
C PHE A 130 -10.37 -3.06 5.40
N GLN A 131 -10.62 -3.27 6.70
CA GLN A 131 -9.94 -4.31 7.48
C GLN A 131 -10.37 -5.70 7.02
N LYS A 132 -11.66 -5.89 6.76
CA LYS A 132 -12.20 -7.15 6.24
C LYS A 132 -11.68 -7.44 4.83
N ALA A 133 -11.65 -6.42 3.96
CA ALA A 133 -11.14 -6.53 2.60
C ALA A 133 -9.65 -6.91 2.58
N LYS A 134 -8.81 -6.25 3.40
CA LYS A 134 -7.40 -6.61 3.54
C LYS A 134 -7.20 -8.02 4.09
N LEU A 135 -7.94 -8.38 5.13
CA LEU A 135 -7.85 -9.72 5.73
C LEU A 135 -8.26 -10.81 4.74
N ALA A 136 -9.30 -10.56 3.92
CA ALA A 136 -9.70 -11.48 2.86
C ALA A 136 -8.58 -11.68 1.81
N PHE A 137 -7.86 -10.62 1.44
CA PHE A 137 -6.72 -10.74 0.53
C PHE A 137 -5.51 -11.42 1.20
N GLU A 138 -5.24 -11.16 2.48
CA GLU A 138 -4.20 -11.90 3.22
C GLU A 138 -4.44 -13.41 3.18
N ALA A 139 -5.72 -13.85 3.28
CA ALA A 139 -6.05 -15.27 3.16
C ALA A 139 -5.74 -15.84 1.78
N VAL A 140 -5.87 -15.06 0.70
CA VAL A 140 -5.45 -15.47 -0.66
C VAL A 140 -3.94 -15.70 -0.69
N LEU A 141 -3.14 -14.78 -0.15
CA LEU A 141 -1.68 -14.93 -0.10
C LEU A 141 -1.26 -16.15 0.72
N GLN A 142 -1.90 -16.36 1.87
CA GLN A 142 -1.57 -17.47 2.77
C GLN A 142 -1.95 -18.85 2.21
N ALA A 143 -2.90 -18.89 1.28
CA ALA A 143 -3.31 -20.12 0.61
C ALA A 143 -2.44 -20.48 -0.60
N ASP A 144 -1.60 -19.56 -1.08
CA ASP A 144 -0.69 -19.83 -2.20
C ASP A 144 0.58 -20.53 -1.70
N GLU A 145 0.87 -21.70 -2.24
CA GLU A 145 2.06 -22.50 -1.94
C GLU A 145 3.21 -22.25 -2.93
N GLU A 146 2.95 -21.56 -4.05
CA GLU A 146 3.94 -21.35 -5.12
C GLU A 146 4.66 -20.01 -4.99
N MET A 147 3.92 -18.92 -4.71
CA MET A 147 4.49 -17.61 -4.55
C MET A 147 4.74 -17.30 -3.06
N THR A 148 5.98 -17.00 -2.72
CA THR A 148 6.29 -16.56 -1.36
C THR A 148 5.73 -15.17 -1.08
N HIS A 149 5.41 -14.85 0.18
CA HIS A 149 4.84 -13.56 0.52
C HIS A 149 5.35 -12.98 1.83
N SER A 150 5.24 -11.65 1.95
CA SER A 150 5.47 -10.90 3.19
C SER A 150 4.28 -9.99 3.47
N ILE A 151 3.64 -10.16 4.63
CA ILE A 151 2.52 -9.33 5.07
C ILE A 151 3.02 -8.37 6.16
N VAL A 152 3.10 -7.09 5.82
CA VAL A 152 3.49 -6.03 6.74
C VAL A 152 2.23 -5.40 7.35
N ARG A 153 2.04 -5.52 8.65
CA ARG A 153 0.91 -4.96 9.41
C ARG A 153 1.39 -3.79 10.27
N PRO A 154 1.54 -2.59 9.70
CA PRO A 154 2.00 -1.44 10.47
C PRO A 154 0.94 -0.97 11.46
N THR A 155 1.40 -0.27 12.50
CA THR A 155 0.57 0.52 13.42
C THR A 155 0.19 1.86 12.77
N ALA A 156 -0.26 2.85 13.55
CA ALA A 156 -0.54 4.19 13.04
C ALA A 156 0.73 4.85 12.47
N PHE A 157 0.60 5.47 11.32
CA PHE A 157 1.70 6.22 10.70
C PHE A 157 1.92 7.56 11.39
N PHE A 158 3.16 8.05 11.44
CA PHE A 158 3.50 9.38 11.99
C PHE A 158 2.70 10.52 11.37
N LYS A 159 2.35 10.41 10.08
CA LYS A 159 1.47 11.38 9.41
C LYS A 159 0.12 11.53 10.11
N SER A 160 -0.45 10.45 10.63
CA SER A 160 -1.72 10.47 11.36
C SER A 160 -1.60 11.20 12.70
N LEU A 161 -0.41 11.24 13.29
CA LEU A 161 -0.15 11.97 14.53
C LEU A 161 0.03 13.47 14.30
N GLY A 162 0.50 13.88 13.12
CA GLY A 162 0.73 15.30 12.81
C GLY A 162 -0.52 16.17 12.98
N GLY A 163 -1.67 15.69 12.54
CA GLY A 163 -2.96 16.37 12.75
C GLY A 163 -3.36 16.48 14.23
N GLN A 164 -3.02 15.48 15.03
CA GLN A 164 -3.28 15.47 16.47
C GLN A 164 -2.39 16.50 17.20
N VAL A 165 -1.12 16.58 16.84
CA VAL A 165 -0.19 17.59 17.41
C VAL A 165 -0.72 19.01 17.16
N GLU A 166 -1.18 19.27 15.93
CA GLU A 166 -1.74 20.59 15.58
C GLU A 166 -3.05 20.90 16.33
N SER A 167 -3.92 19.88 16.50
CA SER A 167 -5.12 20.01 17.33
C SER A 167 -4.77 20.36 18.77
N CYS A 168 -3.81 19.64 19.38
CA CYS A 168 -3.37 19.89 20.75
C CYS A 168 -2.74 21.29 20.89
N ARG A 169 -1.93 21.75 19.94
CA ARG A 169 -1.35 23.10 19.95
C ARG A 169 -2.41 24.20 19.97
N LYS A 170 -3.57 23.95 19.35
CA LYS A 170 -4.72 24.86 19.32
C LYS A 170 -5.68 24.68 20.51
N GLY A 171 -5.30 23.88 21.53
CA GLY A 171 -6.15 23.59 22.69
C GLY A 171 -7.30 22.63 22.39
N GLY A 172 -7.27 21.95 21.26
CA GLY A 172 -8.27 20.94 20.91
C GLY A 172 -8.03 19.58 21.60
N PRO A 173 -9.02 18.69 21.59
CA PRO A 173 -8.89 17.38 22.22
C PRO A 173 -7.89 16.48 21.46
N TYR A 174 -7.14 15.69 22.21
CA TYR A 174 -6.38 14.58 21.66
C TYR A 174 -7.30 13.36 21.49
N ALA A 175 -7.55 12.99 20.24
CA ALA A 175 -8.38 11.82 19.94
C ALA A 175 -7.50 10.58 19.69
N VAL A 176 -7.61 9.58 20.54
CA VAL A 176 -6.96 8.27 20.34
C VAL A 176 -7.94 7.33 19.67
N SER A 177 -7.69 6.98 18.41
CA SER A 177 -8.52 6.02 17.69
C SER A 177 -8.23 4.55 18.05
N TYR A 178 -7.24 4.30 18.90
CA TYR A 178 -6.84 2.95 19.36
C TYR A 178 -6.83 2.89 20.87
N THR A 179 -7.89 2.35 21.44
CA THR A 179 -8.06 2.19 22.90
C THR A 179 -7.36 0.96 23.49
N HIS A 180 -6.39 0.34 22.78
CA HIS A 180 -5.78 -0.92 23.23
C HIS A 180 -4.24 -0.93 23.27
N LEU A 181 -3.60 0.21 23.47
CA LEU A 181 -2.27 0.24 24.07
C LEU A 181 -2.46 0.35 25.60
N THR A 182 -2.76 -0.75 26.24
CA THR A 182 -2.47 -0.88 27.67
C THR A 182 -0.95 -0.94 27.78
N LEU A 183 -0.33 0.20 28.07
CA LEU A 183 1.01 0.19 28.63
C LEU A 183 0.90 -0.64 29.92
N PRO A 184 1.83 -1.59 30.17
CA PRO A 184 1.87 -2.24 31.48
C PRO A 184 2.09 -1.13 32.50
N THR A 185 1.06 -0.88 33.31
CA THR A 185 1.23 -0.07 34.52
C THR A 185 2.11 -0.88 35.43
N ASN A 186 3.37 -0.51 35.49
CA ASN A 186 4.27 -0.98 36.52
C ASN A 186 3.77 -0.37 37.84
N SER A 187 2.86 -1.07 38.51
CA SER A 187 2.57 -0.85 39.91
C SER A 187 3.71 -1.49 40.72
N GLY A 188 4.86 -0.83 40.70
CA GLY A 188 5.92 -1.11 41.63
C GLY A 188 5.62 -0.40 42.94
N VAL A 189 5.31 -1.15 43.96
CA VAL A 189 5.51 -0.78 45.35
C VAL A 189 6.96 -1.01 45.69
#